data_0cef0ddc4f8db3275aa50a566f4ef4e0
#
_entry.id   0cef0ddc4f8db3275aa50a566f4ef4e0
#
_cell.length_a   1.000
_cell.length_b   1.000
_cell.length_c   1.000
_cell.angle_alpha   90.00
_cell.angle_beta   90.00
_cell.angle_gamma   90.00
#
_symmetry.space_group_name_H-M   'P 1'
#
loop_
_entity.id
_entity.type
_entity.pdbx_description
1 polymer ?
#
loop_
_entity_poly.entity_id
_entity_poly.type
_entity_poly.pdbx_seq_one_letter_code
_entity_poly.pdbx_strand_id
1 'polypeptide(L)'
;MNITPLSIDIISIIKVFGLASVSFVLAILITPPLSHYMYKYKLWRKAVRTRAPDGSGTPLFAELHKDREMRVPRFGGVLIWLTTMLVAGIVWLISQWTNSAFWDKANFISRNQTWLPLFTMAAASLLGLVDDFMQVWQRGSYVAGGVKFMYRLGIVCLIALAGALWFYYKLDWRTIYIPGYGELFIGMWYIPLFIVIMVLLFSSGIVDGIDGLAGGVFASVFAAYGGIA
;
A
#
# COMPACT_ATOMS: atom_id res chain seq x y z
N MET A 1 8.69 -20.83 -35.88
CA MET A 1 8.39 -20.08 -34.66
C MET A 1 7.47 -20.94 -33.80
N ASN A 2 8.06 -21.81 -32.95
CA ASN A 2 7.29 -22.74 -32.13
C ASN A 2 6.72 -21.95 -30.96
N ILE A 3 5.44 -21.63 -31.03
CA ILE A 3 4.67 -21.11 -29.91
C ILE A 3 4.46 -22.32 -28.98
N THR A 4 5.33 -22.48 -27.98
CA THR A 4 5.07 -23.40 -26.89
C THR A 4 3.82 -22.87 -26.18
N PRO A 5 2.75 -23.69 -26.00
CA PRO A 5 1.60 -23.25 -25.24
C PRO A 5 2.09 -22.82 -23.86
N LEU A 6 1.61 -21.66 -23.38
CA LEU A 6 1.83 -21.19 -22.02
C LEU A 6 1.42 -22.34 -21.09
N SER A 7 2.38 -23.12 -20.66
CA SER A 7 2.20 -24.00 -19.52
C SER A 7 2.06 -23.08 -18.31
N ILE A 8 0.83 -22.69 -18.01
CA ILE A 8 0.53 -22.01 -16.76
C ILE A 8 1.09 -22.91 -15.68
N ASP A 9 2.19 -22.48 -15.07
CA ASP A 9 2.85 -23.28 -14.06
C ASP A 9 1.88 -23.35 -12.87
N ILE A 10 1.27 -24.52 -12.66
CA ILE A 10 0.33 -24.78 -11.58
C ILE A 10 0.88 -24.30 -10.23
N ILE A 11 2.20 -24.39 -10.05
CA ILE A 11 2.89 -23.89 -8.87
C ILE A 11 2.75 -22.35 -8.76
N SER A 12 2.80 -21.63 -9.88
CA SER A 12 2.61 -20.16 -9.86
C SER A 12 1.19 -19.75 -9.47
N ILE A 13 0.19 -20.50 -9.94
CA ILE A 13 -1.21 -20.30 -9.52
C ILE A 13 -1.38 -20.56 -8.03
N ILE A 14 -0.92 -21.72 -7.53
CA ILE A 14 -0.98 -22.08 -6.11
C ILE A 14 -0.26 -21.04 -5.27
N LYS A 15 0.89 -20.53 -5.71
CA LYS A 15 1.65 -19.51 -5.03
C LYS A 15 0.83 -18.20 -4.87
N VAL A 16 0.26 -17.68 -5.95
CA VAL A 16 -0.48 -16.40 -5.91
C VAL A 16 -1.74 -16.53 -5.08
N PHE A 17 -2.61 -17.47 -5.42
CA PHE A 17 -3.89 -17.63 -4.72
C PHE A 17 -3.73 -18.21 -3.32
N GLY A 18 -2.80 -19.14 -3.10
CA GLY A 18 -2.52 -19.71 -1.81
C GLY A 18 -2.00 -18.67 -0.81
N LEU A 19 -1.00 -17.87 -1.19
CA LEU A 19 -0.46 -16.83 -0.31
C LEU A 19 -1.47 -15.71 -0.08
N ALA A 20 -2.27 -15.35 -1.08
CA ALA A 20 -3.36 -14.39 -0.92
C ALA A 20 -4.42 -14.91 0.07
N SER A 21 -4.82 -16.17 -0.05
CA SER A 21 -5.78 -16.82 0.87
C SER A 21 -5.23 -16.89 2.30
N VAL A 22 -3.97 -17.26 2.47
CA VAL A 22 -3.31 -17.30 3.79
C VAL A 22 -3.27 -15.89 4.40
N SER A 23 -2.90 -14.87 3.61
CA SER A 23 -2.90 -13.47 4.08
C SER A 23 -4.30 -13.01 4.49
N PHE A 24 -5.32 -13.38 3.73
CA PHE A 24 -6.71 -13.06 4.04
C PHE A 24 -7.18 -13.71 5.35
N VAL A 25 -6.93 -15.00 5.53
CA VAL A 25 -7.27 -15.71 6.77
C VAL A 25 -6.53 -15.13 7.97
N LEU A 26 -5.24 -14.85 7.83
CA LEU A 26 -4.46 -14.17 8.88
C LEU A 26 -5.02 -12.78 9.22
N ALA A 27 -5.42 -12.01 8.22
CA ALA A 27 -6.05 -10.71 8.44
C ALA A 27 -7.34 -10.84 9.26
N ILE A 28 -8.20 -11.81 8.93
CA ILE A 28 -9.43 -12.08 9.70
C ILE A 28 -9.10 -12.49 11.14
N LEU A 29 -8.11 -13.36 11.35
CA LEU A 29 -7.71 -13.80 12.68
C LEU A 29 -7.09 -12.68 13.53
N ILE A 30 -6.34 -11.78 12.92
CA ILE A 30 -5.70 -10.65 13.61
C ILE A 30 -6.69 -9.51 13.87
N THR A 31 -7.75 -9.39 13.09
CA THR A 31 -8.73 -8.29 13.22
C THR A 31 -9.38 -8.20 14.61
N PRO A 32 -9.90 -9.26 15.24
CA PRO A 32 -10.53 -9.17 16.56
C PRO A 32 -9.57 -8.67 17.65
N PRO A 33 -8.37 -9.27 17.86
CA PRO A 33 -7.45 -8.79 18.87
C PRO A 33 -6.97 -7.35 18.59
N LEU A 34 -6.66 -7.02 17.33
CA LEU A 34 -6.24 -5.67 16.96
C LEU A 34 -7.35 -4.66 17.25
N SER A 35 -8.58 -4.94 16.84
CA SER A 35 -9.74 -4.10 17.11
C SER A 35 -9.96 -3.92 18.63
N HIS A 36 -9.90 -5.03 19.40
CA HIS A 36 -10.01 -4.96 20.86
C HIS A 36 -8.99 -4.00 21.48
N TYR A 37 -7.71 -4.10 21.09
CA TYR A 37 -6.65 -3.20 21.56
C TYR A 37 -6.92 -1.75 21.17
N MET A 38 -7.32 -1.50 19.92
CA MET A 38 -7.62 -0.14 19.45
C MET A 38 -8.76 0.51 20.26
N TYR A 39 -9.83 -0.23 20.54
CA TYR A 39 -10.95 0.26 21.37
C TYR A 39 -10.56 0.41 22.84
N LYS A 40 -9.81 -0.54 23.40
CA LYS A 40 -9.31 -0.49 24.78
C LYS A 40 -8.46 0.75 25.06
N TYR A 41 -7.54 1.09 24.12
CA TYR A 41 -6.66 2.25 24.27
C TYR A 41 -7.20 3.53 23.64
N LYS A 42 -8.45 3.51 23.16
CA LYS A 42 -9.13 4.67 22.58
C LYS A 42 -8.31 5.34 21.48
N LEU A 43 -7.81 4.53 20.51
CA LEU A 43 -6.94 4.94 19.42
C LEU A 43 -7.73 5.63 18.28
N TRP A 44 -8.54 6.62 18.63
CA TRP A 44 -9.29 7.46 17.68
C TRP A 44 -8.96 8.93 17.86
N ARG A 45 -9.39 9.75 16.91
CA ARG A 45 -9.26 11.21 17.02
C ARG A 45 -9.99 11.75 18.23
N LYS A 46 -9.36 12.72 18.89
CA LYS A 46 -9.97 13.45 20.01
C LYS A 46 -10.64 14.77 19.60
N ALA A 47 -10.40 15.23 18.35
CA ALA A 47 -10.98 16.43 17.78
C ALA A 47 -11.52 16.18 16.38
N VAL A 48 -12.67 16.77 16.06
CA VAL A 48 -13.31 16.71 14.74
C VAL A 48 -12.56 17.61 13.77
N ARG A 49 -12.54 17.25 12.50
CA ARG A 49 -12.00 18.10 11.44
C ARG A 49 -12.94 19.29 11.22
N THR A 50 -12.46 20.49 11.49
CA THR A 50 -13.22 21.76 11.31
C THR A 50 -12.77 22.55 10.08
N ARG A 51 -11.67 22.15 9.44
CA ARG A 51 -11.10 22.80 8.25
C ARG A 51 -10.72 21.79 7.19
N ALA A 52 -10.93 22.14 5.94
CA ALA A 52 -10.43 21.40 4.77
C ALA A 52 -8.92 21.62 4.57
N PRO A 53 -8.24 20.81 3.73
CA PRO A 53 -6.81 20.97 3.43
C PRO A 53 -6.42 22.35 2.84
N ASP A 54 -7.36 23.02 2.19
CA ASP A 54 -7.22 24.39 1.64
C ASP A 54 -7.37 25.51 2.70
N GLY A 55 -7.70 25.13 3.94
CA GLY A 55 -7.92 26.06 5.05
C GLY A 55 -9.37 26.55 5.19
N SER A 56 -10.27 26.21 4.26
CA SER A 56 -11.69 26.56 4.33
C SER A 56 -12.39 25.83 5.51
N GLY A 57 -13.38 26.50 6.12
CA GLY A 57 -14.18 25.89 7.19
C GLY A 57 -15.13 24.83 6.65
N THR A 58 -15.29 23.71 7.39
CA THR A 58 -16.19 22.60 7.03
C THR A 58 -17.27 22.41 8.11
N PRO A 59 -18.17 23.39 8.34
CA PRO A 59 -19.14 23.32 9.44
C PRO A 59 -20.12 22.14 9.28
N LEU A 60 -20.67 21.93 8.09
CA LEU A 60 -21.59 20.83 7.79
C LEU A 60 -20.93 19.45 8.00
N PHE A 61 -19.68 19.29 7.55
CA PHE A 61 -18.94 18.06 7.76
C PHE A 61 -18.69 17.80 9.25
N ALA A 62 -18.29 18.83 9.98
CA ALA A 62 -18.04 18.72 11.41
C ALA A 62 -19.32 18.33 12.19
N GLU A 63 -20.48 18.85 11.81
CA GLU A 63 -21.76 18.54 12.44
C GLU A 63 -22.22 17.11 12.15
N LEU A 64 -22.17 16.68 10.88
CA LEU A 64 -22.64 15.36 10.44
C LEU A 64 -21.73 14.20 10.89
N HIS A 65 -20.43 14.42 11.02
CA HIS A 65 -19.45 13.36 11.26
C HIS A 65 -18.83 13.37 12.67
N LYS A 66 -19.25 14.29 13.54
CA LYS A 66 -18.70 14.45 14.89
C LYS A 66 -18.65 13.15 15.67
N ASP A 67 -19.74 12.41 15.73
CA ASP A 67 -19.82 11.18 16.52
C ASP A 67 -19.04 10.02 15.90
N ARG A 68 -18.97 9.93 14.58
CA ARG A 68 -18.23 8.88 13.87
C ARG A 68 -16.73 9.10 13.92
N GLU A 69 -16.24 10.31 13.65
CA GLU A 69 -14.79 10.59 13.66
C GLU A 69 -14.16 10.40 15.04
N MET A 70 -14.91 10.61 16.13
CA MET A 70 -14.41 10.48 17.50
C MET A 70 -14.59 9.10 18.14
N ARG A 71 -15.15 8.11 17.43
CA ARG A 71 -15.40 6.77 17.98
C ARG A 71 -14.80 5.63 17.15
N VAL A 72 -14.26 5.92 15.98
CA VAL A 72 -13.68 4.92 15.10
C VAL A 72 -12.15 4.93 15.19
N PRO A 73 -11.52 3.79 15.56
CA PRO A 73 -10.06 3.68 15.60
C PRO A 73 -9.42 3.93 14.24
N ARG A 74 -8.21 4.49 14.25
CA ARG A 74 -7.52 4.92 13.04
C ARG A 74 -6.48 3.94 12.48
N PHE A 75 -5.91 3.13 13.31
CA PHE A 75 -4.80 2.24 12.94
C PHE A 75 -5.21 1.00 12.11
N GLY A 76 -6.37 1.02 11.44
CA GLY A 76 -6.87 -0.12 10.65
C GLY A 76 -5.91 -0.55 9.52
N GLY A 77 -5.21 0.42 8.91
CA GLY A 77 -4.22 0.15 7.87
C GLY A 77 -3.06 -0.75 8.31
N VAL A 78 -2.77 -0.81 9.62
CA VAL A 78 -1.74 -1.71 10.19
C VAL A 78 -2.01 -3.16 9.81
N LEU A 79 -3.27 -3.57 9.75
CA LEU A 79 -3.66 -4.93 9.40
C LEU A 79 -3.13 -5.34 8.03
N ILE A 80 -3.21 -4.46 7.03
CA ILE A 80 -2.87 -4.77 5.63
C ILE A 80 -1.37 -5.02 5.49
N TRP A 81 -0.54 -4.09 5.92
CA TRP A 81 0.90 -4.24 5.74
C TRP A 81 1.51 -5.25 6.72
N LEU A 82 0.96 -5.36 7.94
CA LEU A 82 1.42 -6.34 8.92
C LEU A 82 1.20 -7.77 8.43
N THR A 83 0.01 -8.09 7.92
CA THR A 83 -0.28 -9.44 7.39
C THR A 83 0.58 -9.76 6.18
N THR A 84 0.79 -8.80 5.27
CA THR A 84 1.65 -8.99 4.10
C THR A 84 3.09 -9.25 4.53
N MET A 85 3.63 -8.46 5.46
CA MET A 85 5.00 -8.64 5.98
C MET A 85 5.16 -9.96 6.75
N LEU A 86 4.14 -10.34 7.55
CA LEU A 86 4.16 -11.61 8.28
C LEU A 86 4.18 -12.80 7.32
N VAL A 87 3.32 -12.82 6.29
CA VAL A 87 3.31 -13.91 5.30
C VAL A 87 4.62 -13.96 4.54
N ALA A 88 5.14 -12.81 4.10
CA ALA A 88 6.43 -12.73 3.43
C ALA A 88 7.56 -13.28 4.31
N GLY A 89 7.61 -12.87 5.58
CA GLY A 89 8.61 -13.33 6.55
C GLY A 89 8.49 -14.82 6.87
N ILE A 90 7.28 -15.33 7.07
CA ILE A 90 7.03 -16.75 7.35
C ILE A 90 7.48 -17.61 6.16
N VAL A 91 7.10 -17.25 4.94
CA VAL A 91 7.50 -17.99 3.73
C VAL A 91 9.02 -17.96 3.57
N TRP A 92 9.66 -16.82 3.80
CA TRP A 92 11.10 -16.72 3.78
C TRP A 92 11.76 -17.61 4.84
N LEU A 93 11.29 -17.59 6.09
CA LEU A 93 11.83 -18.44 7.16
C LEU A 93 11.68 -19.94 6.83
N ILE A 94 10.50 -20.35 6.34
CA ILE A 94 10.27 -21.76 5.97
C ILE A 94 11.22 -22.16 4.83
N SER A 95 11.45 -21.31 3.84
CA SER A 95 12.37 -21.61 2.74
C SER A 95 13.81 -21.76 3.19
N GLN A 96 14.23 -21.09 4.29
CA GLN A 96 15.58 -21.26 4.84
C GLN A 96 15.77 -22.57 5.61
N TRP A 97 14.69 -23.09 6.19
CA TRP A 97 14.76 -24.28 7.04
C TRP A 97 14.36 -25.57 6.31
N THR A 98 13.68 -25.44 5.17
CA THR A 98 13.15 -26.58 4.44
C THR A 98 13.83 -26.66 3.06
N ASN A 99 14.61 -27.72 2.79
CA ASN A 99 15.20 -27.96 1.48
C ASN A 99 14.11 -28.48 0.50
N SER A 100 13.08 -27.71 0.26
CA SER A 100 11.96 -28.08 -0.59
C SER A 100 11.83 -27.12 -1.76
N ALA A 101 11.89 -27.66 -2.98
CA ALA A 101 11.72 -26.89 -4.21
C ALA A 101 10.40 -26.08 -4.27
N PHE A 102 9.37 -26.51 -3.56
CA PHE A 102 8.12 -25.77 -3.46
C PHE A 102 8.29 -24.47 -2.67
N TRP A 103 8.91 -24.52 -1.47
CA TRP A 103 9.11 -23.35 -0.64
C TRP A 103 10.13 -22.37 -1.23
N ASP A 104 11.15 -22.87 -1.93
CA ASP A 104 12.10 -22.01 -2.67
C ASP A 104 11.40 -21.24 -3.80
N LYS A 105 10.51 -21.91 -4.52
CA LYS A 105 9.68 -21.25 -5.54
C LYS A 105 8.62 -20.32 -4.95
N ALA A 106 8.07 -20.65 -3.77
CA ALA A 106 7.09 -19.82 -3.07
C ALA A 106 7.73 -18.57 -2.47
N ASN A 107 9.03 -18.59 -2.17
CA ASN A 107 9.77 -17.46 -1.61
C ASN A 107 9.94 -16.33 -2.64
N PHE A 108 8.99 -15.40 -2.65
CA PHE A 108 9.04 -14.26 -3.56
C PHE A 108 10.04 -13.18 -3.13
N ILE A 109 10.53 -13.19 -1.88
CA ILE A 109 11.57 -12.26 -1.40
C ILE A 109 12.94 -12.55 -2.06
N SER A 110 13.15 -13.76 -2.55
CA SER A 110 14.38 -14.12 -3.27
C SER A 110 14.57 -13.36 -4.59
N ARG A 111 13.52 -12.73 -5.11
CA ARG A 111 13.54 -11.98 -6.37
C ARG A 111 13.84 -10.50 -6.11
N ASN A 112 14.83 -9.95 -6.80
CA ASN A 112 15.22 -8.54 -6.68
C ASN A 112 14.06 -7.56 -6.94
N GLN A 113 13.13 -7.92 -7.83
CA GLN A 113 11.97 -7.11 -8.17
C GLN A 113 10.97 -6.96 -7.02
N THR A 114 10.94 -7.90 -6.07
CA THR A 114 10.00 -7.89 -4.94
C THR A 114 10.40 -6.90 -3.85
N TRP A 115 11.68 -6.61 -3.70
CA TRP A 115 12.17 -5.72 -2.64
C TRP A 115 11.63 -4.31 -2.73
N LEU A 116 11.45 -3.79 -3.94
CA LEU A 116 10.97 -2.43 -4.11
C LEU A 116 9.49 -2.26 -3.76
N PRO A 117 8.55 -3.11 -4.23
CA PRO A 117 7.16 -3.06 -3.76
C PRO A 117 7.05 -3.22 -2.24
N LEU A 118 7.84 -4.10 -1.62
CA LEU A 118 7.86 -4.27 -0.16
C LEU A 118 8.41 -3.03 0.54
N PHE A 119 9.49 -2.44 0.03
CA PHE A 119 10.06 -1.21 0.57
C PHE A 119 9.07 -0.04 0.47
N THR A 120 8.46 0.17 -0.71
CA THR A 120 7.48 1.26 -0.90
C THR A 120 6.25 1.06 -0.02
N MET A 121 5.77 -0.17 0.11
CA MET A 121 4.67 -0.50 1.02
C MET A 121 5.06 -0.21 2.48
N ALA A 122 6.22 -0.65 2.93
CA ALA A 122 6.70 -0.40 4.29
C ALA A 122 6.87 1.10 4.57
N ALA A 123 7.54 1.83 3.66
CA ALA A 123 7.78 3.26 3.80
C ALA A 123 6.48 4.07 3.82
N ALA A 124 5.56 3.80 2.90
CA ALA A 124 4.25 4.45 2.85
C ALA A 124 3.40 4.11 4.09
N SER A 125 3.45 2.86 4.56
CA SER A 125 2.73 2.42 5.76
C SER A 125 3.26 3.06 7.02
N LEU A 126 4.58 3.21 7.15
CA LEU A 126 5.21 3.94 8.26
C LEU A 126 4.81 5.41 8.25
N LEU A 127 4.77 6.06 7.08
CA LEU A 127 4.28 7.43 6.96
C LEU A 127 2.83 7.56 7.42
N GLY A 128 1.95 6.64 6.98
CA GLY A 128 0.57 6.59 7.42
C GLY A 128 0.43 6.33 8.92
N LEU A 129 1.24 5.42 9.47
CA LEU A 129 1.27 5.12 10.90
C LEU A 129 1.68 6.33 11.74
N VAL A 130 2.71 7.06 11.32
CA VAL A 130 3.16 8.29 11.98
C VAL A 130 2.05 9.35 11.95
N ASP A 131 1.37 9.48 10.81
CA ASP A 131 0.25 10.42 10.67
C ASP A 131 -0.92 10.07 11.60
N ASP A 132 -1.32 8.80 11.65
CA ASP A 132 -2.36 8.31 12.55
C ASP A 132 -1.97 8.49 14.02
N PHE A 133 -0.70 8.21 14.35
CA PHE A 133 -0.16 8.45 15.69
C PHE A 133 -0.27 9.93 16.08
N MET A 134 0.20 10.83 15.21
CA MET A 134 0.13 12.28 15.48
C MET A 134 -1.31 12.76 15.62
N GLN A 135 -2.26 12.20 14.88
CA GLN A 135 -3.68 12.55 14.97
C GLN A 135 -4.31 12.08 16.29
N VAL A 136 -4.00 10.86 16.73
CA VAL A 136 -4.55 10.31 17.99
C VAL A 136 -4.01 11.06 19.20
N TRP A 137 -2.73 11.43 19.22
CA TRP A 137 -2.10 12.18 20.32
C TRP A 137 -2.16 13.69 20.15
N GLN A 138 -2.80 14.20 19.08
CA GLN A 138 -2.92 15.65 18.79
C GLN A 138 -1.59 16.40 18.79
N ARG A 139 -0.51 15.75 18.37
CA ARG A 139 0.84 16.34 18.34
C ARG A 139 1.17 17.07 17.05
N GLY A 140 0.35 16.97 16.02
CA GLY A 140 0.55 17.63 14.72
C GLY A 140 0.03 19.05 14.70
N SER A 141 0.68 19.89 13.91
CA SER A 141 0.28 21.31 13.70
C SER A 141 -0.77 21.47 12.59
N TYR A 142 -1.21 20.39 11.97
CA TYR A 142 -2.19 20.39 10.90
C TYR A 142 -3.59 20.05 11.40
N VAL A 143 -4.59 20.29 10.55
CA VAL A 143 -6.01 20.07 10.87
C VAL A 143 -6.22 18.72 11.57
N ALA A 144 -6.82 18.76 12.77
CA ALA A 144 -7.01 17.60 13.64
C ALA A 144 -5.74 16.85 14.07
N GLY A 145 -4.56 17.50 14.10
CA GLY A 145 -3.34 16.96 14.68
C GLY A 145 -2.46 16.13 13.75
N GLY A 146 -2.79 16.03 12.45
CA GLY A 146 -2.01 15.24 11.50
C GLY A 146 -0.76 15.96 10.93
N VAL A 147 -0.03 15.27 10.06
CA VAL A 147 1.11 15.80 9.30
C VAL A 147 0.62 16.75 8.22
N LYS A 148 1.25 17.91 8.05
CA LYS A 148 0.91 18.85 6.96
C LYS A 148 1.05 18.18 5.59
N PHE A 149 0.13 18.48 4.67
CA PHE A 149 0.10 17.90 3.33
C PHE A 149 1.45 18.01 2.58
N MET A 150 2.11 19.19 2.65
CA MET A 150 3.40 19.41 1.99
C MET A 150 4.51 18.48 2.50
N TYR A 151 4.54 18.18 3.80
CA TYR A 151 5.52 17.23 4.33
C TYR A 151 5.23 15.80 3.86
N ARG A 152 3.95 15.40 3.81
CA ARG A 152 3.57 14.09 3.25
C ARG A 152 3.97 13.99 1.78
N LEU A 153 3.65 15.00 0.99
CA LEU A 153 4.03 15.06 -0.42
C LEU A 153 5.54 14.97 -0.60
N GLY A 154 6.31 15.73 0.20
CA GLY A 154 7.78 15.67 0.17
C GLY A 154 8.33 14.27 0.48
N ILE A 155 7.79 13.59 1.50
CA ILE A 155 8.19 12.21 1.85
C ILE A 155 7.81 11.24 0.72
N VAL A 156 6.62 11.37 0.14
CA VAL A 156 6.19 10.54 -1.00
C VAL A 156 7.12 10.75 -2.20
N CYS A 157 7.50 11.98 -2.51
CA CYS A 157 8.47 12.28 -3.57
C CYS A 157 9.85 11.66 -3.28
N LEU A 158 10.32 11.65 -2.02
CA LEU A 158 11.58 11.00 -1.64
C LEU A 158 11.49 9.47 -1.80
N ILE A 159 10.40 8.86 -1.37
CA ILE A 159 10.16 7.42 -1.56
C ILE A 159 10.10 7.08 -3.05
N ALA A 160 9.39 7.90 -3.83
CA ALA A 160 9.28 7.74 -5.28
C ALA A 160 10.63 7.89 -5.98
N LEU A 161 11.45 8.86 -5.56
CA LEU A 161 12.81 9.05 -6.08
C LEU A 161 13.69 7.84 -5.76
N ALA A 162 13.69 7.36 -4.52
CA ALA A 162 14.44 6.17 -4.13
C ALA A 162 14.02 4.95 -4.97
N GLY A 163 12.70 4.78 -5.19
CA GLY A 163 12.15 3.75 -6.04
C GLY A 163 12.58 3.89 -7.49
N ALA A 164 12.45 5.08 -8.08
CA ALA A 164 12.84 5.36 -9.45
C ALA A 164 14.32 5.07 -9.70
N LEU A 165 15.19 5.49 -8.77
CA LEU A 165 16.64 5.22 -8.85
C LEU A 165 16.94 3.73 -8.76
N TRP A 166 16.24 3.01 -7.88
CA TRP A 166 16.38 1.55 -7.78
C TRP A 166 16.00 0.85 -9.08
N PHE A 167 14.85 1.18 -9.68
CA PHE A 167 14.42 0.61 -10.95
C PHE A 167 15.38 0.94 -12.07
N TYR A 168 15.82 2.19 -12.15
CA TYR A 168 16.68 2.66 -13.21
C TYR A 168 18.09 2.04 -13.15
N TYR A 169 18.74 2.06 -11.96
CA TYR A 169 20.13 1.62 -11.82
C TYR A 169 20.27 0.12 -11.48
N LYS A 170 19.35 -0.44 -10.70
CA LYS A 170 19.47 -1.84 -10.23
C LYS A 170 18.79 -2.84 -11.16
N LEU A 171 17.65 -2.46 -11.74
CA LEU A 171 16.87 -3.32 -12.62
C LEU A 171 17.01 -2.95 -14.10
N ASP A 172 17.74 -1.89 -14.42
CA ASP A 172 17.99 -1.37 -15.78
C ASP A 172 16.69 -1.07 -16.56
N TRP A 173 15.63 -0.65 -15.85
CA TRP A 173 14.35 -0.33 -16.44
C TRP A 173 14.40 1.05 -17.09
N ARG A 174 14.47 1.06 -18.41
CA ARG A 174 14.58 2.26 -19.25
C ARG A 174 13.49 2.34 -20.30
N THR A 175 12.62 1.33 -20.34
CA THR A 175 11.53 1.22 -21.31
C THR A 175 10.18 1.23 -20.59
N ILE A 176 9.15 1.67 -21.30
CA ILE A 176 7.75 1.48 -20.93
C ILE A 176 7.05 0.72 -22.04
N TYR A 177 6.17 -0.19 -21.68
CA TYR A 177 5.37 -0.91 -22.64
C TYR A 177 4.07 -0.16 -22.92
N ILE A 178 3.84 0.20 -24.18
CA ILE A 178 2.61 0.84 -24.63
C ILE A 178 1.78 -0.20 -25.39
N PRO A 179 0.57 -0.54 -24.92
CA PRO A 179 -0.29 -1.48 -25.62
C PRO A 179 -0.54 -1.03 -27.07
N GLY A 180 -0.33 -1.93 -28.03
CA GLY A 180 -0.48 -1.66 -29.46
C GLY A 180 0.75 -1.03 -30.15
N TYR A 181 1.71 -0.48 -29.41
CA TYR A 181 2.94 0.11 -29.96
C TYR A 181 4.19 -0.73 -29.62
N GLY A 182 4.18 -1.38 -28.43
CA GLY A 182 5.32 -2.15 -27.92
C GLY A 182 6.18 -1.40 -26.92
N GLU A 183 7.46 -1.77 -26.80
CA GLU A 183 8.40 -1.14 -25.87
C GLU A 183 8.89 0.20 -26.41
N LEU A 184 8.67 1.25 -25.65
CA LEU A 184 9.22 2.58 -25.90
C LEU A 184 10.39 2.85 -24.96
N PHE A 185 11.58 3.07 -25.54
CA PHE A 185 12.75 3.47 -24.78
C PHE A 185 12.66 4.94 -24.35
N ILE A 186 12.59 5.20 -23.05
CA ILE A 186 12.51 6.55 -22.47
C ILE A 186 13.78 6.96 -21.71
N GLY A 187 14.71 6.04 -21.48
CA GLY A 187 15.99 6.32 -20.84
C GLY A 187 15.82 7.01 -19.47
N MET A 188 16.53 8.12 -19.27
CA MET A 188 16.53 8.87 -18.00
C MET A 188 15.16 9.51 -17.67
N TRP A 189 14.28 9.69 -18.65
CA TRP A 189 12.91 10.18 -18.42
C TRP A 189 12.04 9.20 -17.60
N TYR A 190 12.52 7.97 -17.40
CA TYR A 190 11.88 7.00 -16.52
C TYR A 190 11.77 7.52 -15.08
N ILE A 191 12.81 8.22 -14.58
CA ILE A 191 12.85 8.73 -13.20
C ILE A 191 11.73 9.74 -12.94
N PRO A 192 11.63 10.87 -13.68
CA PRO A 192 10.55 11.83 -13.46
C PRO A 192 9.16 11.24 -13.74
N LEU A 193 9.02 10.36 -14.73
CA LEU A 193 7.76 9.68 -15.01
C LEU A 193 7.31 8.83 -13.81
N PHE A 194 8.22 8.04 -13.22
CA PHE A 194 7.92 7.23 -12.05
C PHE A 194 7.48 8.08 -10.86
N ILE A 195 8.16 9.21 -10.61
CA ILE A 195 7.80 10.13 -9.53
C ILE A 195 6.39 10.70 -9.76
N VAL A 196 6.07 11.13 -10.98
CA VAL A 196 4.73 11.65 -11.32
C VAL A 196 3.66 10.58 -11.07
N ILE A 197 3.87 9.35 -11.53
CA ILE A 197 2.92 8.24 -11.30
C ILE A 197 2.73 8.00 -9.79
N MET A 198 3.80 7.97 -9.00
CA MET A 198 3.70 7.76 -7.55
C MET A 198 2.95 8.91 -6.84
N VAL A 199 3.15 10.15 -7.28
CA VAL A 199 2.41 11.31 -6.75
C VAL A 199 0.93 11.24 -7.14
N LEU A 200 0.61 10.82 -8.36
CA LEU A 200 -0.77 10.60 -8.79
C LEU A 200 -1.46 9.49 -7.99
N LEU A 201 -0.75 8.39 -7.73
CA LEU A 201 -1.25 7.31 -6.86
C LEU A 201 -1.48 7.79 -5.42
N PHE A 202 -0.56 8.59 -4.88
CA PHE A 202 -0.75 9.20 -3.55
C PHE A 202 -1.96 10.12 -3.51
N SER A 203 -2.23 10.89 -4.57
CA SER A 203 -3.36 11.80 -4.63
C SER A 203 -4.71 11.06 -4.64
N SER A 204 -4.75 9.80 -5.06
CA SER A 204 -5.97 8.98 -5.02
C SER A 204 -6.50 8.76 -3.60
N GLY A 205 -5.62 8.77 -2.59
CA GLY A 205 -6.01 8.70 -1.18
C GLY A 205 -6.80 9.93 -0.68
N ILE A 206 -6.82 11.04 -1.44
CA ILE A 206 -7.63 12.22 -1.14
C ILE A 206 -9.11 11.98 -1.50
N VAL A 207 -9.36 11.07 -2.44
CA VAL A 207 -10.70 10.72 -2.95
C VAL A 207 -11.51 9.86 -1.95
N ASP A 208 -10.85 9.34 -0.89
CA ASP A 208 -11.50 8.49 0.12
C ASP A 208 -12.40 9.33 1.07
N GLY A 209 -13.47 9.88 0.51
CA GLY A 209 -14.46 10.67 1.24
C GLY A 209 -15.77 9.96 1.53
N ILE A 210 -15.99 8.77 0.95
CA ILE A 210 -17.24 7.99 1.08
C ILE A 210 -16.88 6.57 1.50
N ASP A 211 -17.57 6.06 2.52
CA ASP A 211 -17.36 4.71 3.05
C ASP A 211 -17.48 3.65 1.92
N GLY A 212 -16.40 2.90 1.71
CA GLY A 212 -16.33 1.83 0.69
C GLY A 212 -15.92 2.25 -0.71
N LEU A 213 -15.81 3.54 -1.02
CA LEU A 213 -15.41 4.02 -2.36
C LEU A 213 -14.00 3.55 -2.72
N ALA A 214 -13.04 3.81 -1.85
CA ALA A 214 -11.64 3.39 -2.07
C ALA A 214 -11.53 1.87 -2.20
N GLY A 215 -12.19 1.12 -1.30
CA GLY A 215 -12.22 -0.35 -1.36
C GLY A 215 -12.80 -0.88 -2.66
N GLY A 216 -13.90 -0.32 -3.15
CA GLY A 216 -14.53 -0.70 -4.41
C GLY A 216 -13.66 -0.39 -5.63
N VAL A 217 -13.06 0.80 -5.67
CA VAL A 217 -12.15 1.20 -6.77
C VAL A 217 -10.92 0.30 -6.81
N PHE A 218 -10.25 0.05 -5.66
CA PHE A 218 -9.10 -0.84 -5.64
C PHE A 218 -9.45 -2.28 -5.99
N ALA A 219 -10.58 -2.80 -5.53
CA ALA A 219 -11.06 -4.13 -5.91
C ALA A 219 -11.25 -4.24 -7.43
N SER A 220 -11.86 -3.23 -8.07
CA SER A 220 -12.04 -3.18 -9.53
C SER A 220 -10.69 -3.13 -10.27
N VAL A 221 -9.75 -2.30 -9.80
CA VAL A 221 -8.42 -2.16 -10.39
C VAL A 221 -7.66 -3.49 -10.31
N PHE A 222 -7.60 -4.11 -9.13
CA PHE A 222 -6.91 -5.39 -8.96
C PHE A 222 -7.58 -6.53 -9.72
N ALA A 223 -8.91 -6.55 -9.82
CA ALA A 223 -9.63 -7.53 -10.65
C ALA A 223 -9.28 -7.36 -12.14
N ALA A 224 -9.22 -6.11 -12.64
CA ALA A 224 -8.84 -5.83 -14.02
C ALA A 224 -7.40 -6.27 -14.31
N TYR A 225 -6.45 -5.93 -13.43
CA TYR A 225 -5.06 -6.38 -13.57
C TYR A 225 -4.92 -7.89 -13.48
N GLY A 226 -5.64 -8.55 -12.58
CA GLY A 226 -5.66 -10.01 -12.48
C GLY A 226 -6.26 -10.70 -13.71
N GLY A 227 -7.16 -10.03 -14.44
CA GLY A 227 -7.72 -10.52 -15.71
C GLY A 227 -6.81 -10.30 -16.93
N ILE A 228 -5.83 -9.37 -16.84
CA ILE A 228 -4.85 -9.09 -17.90
C ILE A 228 -3.59 -9.98 -17.73
N ALA A 229 -3.23 -10.32 -16.49
CA ALA A 229 -2.06 -11.14 -16.15
C ALA A 229 -2.28 -12.63 -16.48
#